data_ed7a0164ec08f00d9cf2bf9d1b61fa0c
#
_entry.id   ed7a0164ec08f00d9cf2bf9d1b61fa0c
#
_cell.length_a   1.000
_cell.length_b   1.000
_cell.length_c   1.000
_cell.angle_alpha   90.00
_cell.angle_beta   90.00
_cell.angle_gamma   90.00
#
_symmetry.space_group_name_H-M   'P 1'
#
loop_
_entity.id
_entity.type
_entity.pdbx_description
1 polymer ?
#
loop_
_entity_poly.entity_id
_entity_poly.type
_entity_poly.pdbx_seq_one_letter_code
_entity_poly.pdbx_strand_id
1 'polypeptide(L)'
;VASINIIAIFLLSLLIIPIVYSFMNSPNKKHLQHLNNNYVNKFVIWMEDKVKHKRINVFIISILSLMFGIIGIYQINISGSIIEDMPKKSAFFKDILFFDEEFNGIVPIEVIIDTKRKGGVNRLSTIKRIDQLEKYIEDIPELSTALSTVRGIKFIKQAYYNGNPNYFKLPSTQENRFIARYLKNMKDSGDLMQNYVDSTAQFSRVTTFMKDIKTERIEEIEIELLKEIDKIFPTERYNVKLTGKPLLYLKGT
;
A
#
# COMPACT_ATOMS: atom_id res chain seq x y z
N VAL A 1 -8.44 0.73 -18.69
CA VAL A 1 -9.91 0.89 -18.69
C VAL A 1 -10.29 2.37 -18.79
N ALA A 2 -9.74 3.26 -17.96
CA ALA A 2 -10.06 4.70 -17.98
C ALA A 2 -9.80 5.36 -19.34
N SER A 3 -8.66 5.10 -19.95
CA SER A 3 -8.27 5.68 -21.26
C SER A 3 -9.24 5.26 -22.39
N ILE A 4 -9.69 4.01 -22.38
CA ILE A 4 -10.65 3.51 -23.36
C ILE A 4 -12.01 4.22 -23.20
N ASN A 5 -12.45 4.42 -21.97
CA ASN A 5 -13.70 5.13 -21.71
C ASN A 5 -13.64 6.59 -22.18
N ILE A 6 -12.51 7.28 -21.98
CA ILE A 6 -12.32 8.67 -22.44
C ILE A 6 -12.40 8.74 -23.97
N ILE A 7 -11.73 7.84 -24.67
CA ILE A 7 -11.79 7.76 -26.15
C ILE A 7 -13.23 7.46 -26.62
N ALA A 8 -13.90 6.51 -25.99
CA ALA A 8 -15.28 6.17 -26.31
C ALA A 8 -16.24 7.34 -26.12
N ILE A 9 -16.14 8.08 -25.02
CA ILE A 9 -16.94 9.28 -24.75
C ILE A 9 -16.64 10.36 -25.78
N PHE A 10 -15.38 10.56 -26.15
CA PHE A 10 -15.00 11.53 -27.20
C PHE A 10 -15.64 11.18 -28.55
N LEU A 11 -15.52 9.93 -28.99
CA LEU A 11 -16.11 9.48 -30.25
C LEU A 11 -17.65 9.57 -30.24
N LEU A 12 -18.29 9.17 -29.13
CA LEU A 12 -19.74 9.32 -28.95
C LEU A 12 -20.18 10.78 -29.01
N SER A 13 -19.45 11.70 -28.38
CA SER A 13 -19.80 13.11 -28.43
C SER A 13 -19.67 13.71 -29.83
N LEU A 14 -18.66 13.29 -30.63
CA LEU A 14 -18.54 13.69 -32.04
C LEU A 14 -19.72 13.24 -32.91
N LEU A 15 -20.36 12.12 -32.59
CA LEU A 15 -21.53 11.61 -33.29
C LEU A 15 -22.84 12.22 -32.77
N ILE A 16 -23.02 12.20 -31.46
CA ILE A 16 -24.29 12.60 -30.80
C ILE A 16 -24.54 14.10 -30.94
N ILE A 17 -23.50 14.93 -30.75
CA ILE A 17 -23.67 16.37 -30.76
C ILE A 17 -24.20 16.89 -32.11
N PRO A 18 -23.62 16.54 -33.29
CA PRO A 18 -24.18 16.96 -34.58
C PRO A 18 -25.57 16.41 -34.85
N ILE A 19 -25.86 15.18 -34.43
CA ILE A 19 -27.18 14.58 -34.59
C ILE A 19 -28.22 15.38 -33.79
N VAL A 20 -27.96 15.67 -32.52
CA VAL A 20 -28.86 16.45 -31.68
C VAL A 20 -29.09 17.84 -32.26
N TYR A 21 -28.06 18.53 -32.69
CA TYR A 21 -28.16 19.84 -33.33
C TYR A 21 -28.93 19.81 -34.64
N SER A 22 -28.88 18.71 -35.40
CA SER A 22 -29.65 18.55 -36.63
C SER A 22 -31.17 18.52 -36.40
N PHE A 23 -31.61 18.09 -35.22
CA PHE A 23 -33.03 18.08 -34.83
C PHE A 23 -33.50 19.33 -34.07
N MET A 24 -32.56 20.21 -33.69
CA MET A 24 -32.91 21.42 -32.95
C MET A 24 -33.34 22.55 -33.88
N ASN A 25 -34.37 23.28 -33.49
CA ASN A 25 -34.80 24.48 -34.18
C ASN A 25 -33.71 25.56 -34.14
N SER A 26 -33.67 26.42 -35.18
CA SER A 26 -32.73 27.54 -35.24
C SER A 26 -32.78 28.41 -33.97
N PRO A 27 -31.61 28.75 -33.40
CA PRO A 27 -31.56 29.48 -32.14
C PRO A 27 -32.19 30.87 -32.25
N ASN A 28 -32.95 31.27 -31.24
CA ASN A 28 -33.55 32.59 -31.14
C ASN A 28 -32.49 33.68 -30.96
N LYS A 29 -32.77 34.90 -31.46
CA LYS A 29 -31.84 36.06 -31.33
C LYS A 29 -31.38 36.33 -29.90
N LYS A 30 -32.18 36.02 -28.89
CA LYS A 30 -31.81 36.11 -27.47
C LYS A 30 -30.68 35.13 -27.10
N HIS A 31 -30.64 33.95 -27.68
CA HIS A 31 -29.59 32.94 -27.44
C HIS A 31 -28.27 33.31 -28.08
N LEU A 32 -28.28 34.22 -29.06
CA LEU A 32 -27.08 34.67 -29.78
C LEU A 32 -26.46 35.95 -29.19
N GLN A 33 -27.14 36.59 -28.21
CA GLN A 33 -26.67 37.87 -27.62
C GLN A 33 -25.28 37.75 -26.94
N HIS A 34 -24.94 36.58 -26.39
CA HIS A 34 -23.65 36.36 -25.76
C HIS A 34 -22.52 36.18 -26.77
N LEU A 35 -22.81 35.84 -28.04
CA LEU A 35 -21.82 35.77 -29.12
C LEU A 35 -21.25 37.16 -29.51
N ASN A 36 -21.97 38.22 -29.19
CA ASN A 36 -21.52 39.60 -29.38
C ASN A 36 -20.65 40.13 -28.21
N ASN A 37 -20.15 39.26 -27.36
CA ASN A 37 -19.28 39.67 -26.28
C ASN A 37 -17.93 40.15 -26.85
N ASN A 38 -17.71 41.45 -26.78
CA ASN A 38 -16.52 42.11 -27.34
C ASN A 38 -15.20 41.54 -26.83
N TYR A 39 -15.14 40.99 -25.62
CA TYR A 39 -13.94 40.39 -25.07
C TYR A 39 -13.61 39.04 -25.74
N VAL A 40 -14.59 38.18 -25.95
CA VAL A 40 -14.42 36.88 -26.62
C VAL A 40 -14.03 37.10 -28.08
N ASN A 41 -14.74 37.99 -28.79
CA ASN A 41 -14.40 38.32 -30.17
C ASN A 41 -13.00 38.91 -30.34
N LYS A 42 -12.60 39.83 -29.46
CA LYS A 42 -11.22 40.39 -29.49
C LYS A 42 -10.17 39.31 -29.26
N PHE A 43 -10.45 38.37 -28.32
CA PHE A 43 -9.52 37.26 -28.06
C PHE A 43 -9.40 36.32 -29.25
N VAL A 44 -10.53 35.95 -29.87
CA VAL A 44 -10.54 35.09 -31.06
C VAL A 44 -9.82 35.75 -32.24
N ILE A 45 -10.08 37.06 -32.54
CA ILE A 45 -9.44 37.82 -33.59
C ILE A 45 -7.91 37.92 -33.32
N TRP A 46 -7.52 38.16 -32.07
CA TRP A 46 -6.11 38.17 -31.66
C TRP A 46 -5.45 36.81 -31.89
N MET A 47 -6.10 35.69 -31.51
CA MET A 47 -5.57 34.35 -31.78
C MET A 47 -5.45 34.09 -33.28
N GLU A 48 -6.47 34.44 -34.07
CA GLU A 48 -6.50 34.26 -35.51
C GLU A 48 -5.33 35.02 -36.18
N ASP A 49 -5.11 36.26 -35.79
CA ASP A 49 -3.99 37.11 -36.30
C ASP A 49 -2.65 36.45 -35.98
N LYS A 50 -2.45 35.94 -34.72
CA LYS A 50 -1.20 35.26 -34.35
C LYS A 50 -0.98 33.98 -35.14
N VAL A 51 -2.00 33.18 -35.33
CA VAL A 51 -1.90 31.93 -36.11
C VAL A 51 -1.64 32.22 -37.59
N LYS A 52 -2.27 33.24 -38.20
CA LYS A 52 -2.08 33.55 -39.58
C LYS A 52 -0.73 34.23 -39.91
N HIS A 53 -0.31 35.18 -39.08
CA HIS A 53 0.84 36.02 -39.39
C HIS A 53 2.14 35.62 -38.64
N LYS A 54 2.04 34.84 -37.55
CA LYS A 54 3.21 34.44 -36.73
C LYS A 54 3.27 32.93 -36.49
N ARG A 55 3.01 32.12 -37.51
CA ARG A 55 2.97 30.64 -37.42
C ARG A 55 4.20 30.05 -36.73
N ILE A 56 5.39 30.52 -37.10
CA ILE A 56 6.65 30.02 -36.54
C ILE A 56 6.71 30.24 -35.02
N ASN A 57 6.29 31.43 -34.55
CA ASN A 57 6.26 31.72 -33.12
C ASN A 57 5.29 30.82 -32.37
N VAL A 58 4.12 30.48 -32.96
CA VAL A 58 3.16 29.57 -32.39
C VAL A 58 3.77 28.18 -32.26
N PHE A 59 4.47 27.69 -33.31
CA PHE A 59 5.16 26.38 -33.24
C PHE A 59 6.27 26.37 -32.18
N ILE A 60 7.08 27.41 -32.10
CA ILE A 60 8.16 27.51 -31.10
C ILE A 60 7.57 27.49 -29.69
N ILE A 61 6.51 28.25 -29.39
CA ILE A 61 5.85 28.27 -28.09
C ILE A 61 5.26 26.92 -27.78
N SER A 62 4.62 26.25 -28.74
CA SER A 62 4.04 24.93 -28.56
C SER A 62 5.11 23.87 -28.24
N ILE A 63 6.23 23.89 -28.95
CA ILE A 63 7.35 22.96 -28.70
C ILE A 63 7.97 23.23 -27.32
N LEU A 64 8.19 24.50 -26.96
CA LEU A 64 8.70 24.86 -25.64
C LEU A 64 7.74 24.42 -24.54
N SER A 65 6.44 24.63 -24.70
CA SER A 65 5.42 24.18 -23.74
C SER A 65 5.43 22.66 -23.58
N LEU A 66 5.59 21.93 -24.69
CA LEU A 66 5.70 20.46 -24.66
C LEU A 66 6.97 20.01 -23.94
N MET A 67 8.11 20.67 -24.19
CA MET A 67 9.36 20.38 -23.47
C MET A 67 9.24 20.64 -21.97
N PHE A 68 8.63 21.76 -21.58
CA PHE A 68 8.35 22.05 -20.16
C PHE A 68 7.41 21.03 -19.54
N GLY A 69 6.39 20.55 -20.27
CA GLY A 69 5.50 19.49 -19.84
C GLY A 69 6.24 18.18 -19.60
N ILE A 70 7.11 17.77 -20.51
CA ILE A 70 7.94 16.57 -20.37
C ILE A 70 8.86 16.67 -19.15
N ILE A 71 9.55 17.80 -18.97
CA ILE A 71 10.42 18.04 -17.80
C ILE A 71 9.59 17.97 -16.50
N GLY A 72 8.38 18.57 -16.51
CA GLY A 72 7.47 18.51 -15.38
C GLY A 72 7.06 17.09 -15.00
N ILE A 73 6.78 16.24 -15.99
CA ILE A 73 6.44 14.82 -15.76
C ILE A 73 7.59 14.08 -15.08
N TYR A 74 8.84 14.32 -15.50
CA TYR A 74 10.01 13.70 -14.85
C TYR A 74 10.26 14.16 -13.41
N GLN A 75 9.71 15.31 -13.01
CA GLN A 75 9.83 15.83 -11.64
C GLN A 75 8.66 15.44 -10.73
N ILE A 76 7.63 14.79 -11.25
CA ILE A 76 6.51 14.31 -10.44
C ILE A 76 6.97 13.07 -9.67
N ASN A 77 7.22 13.24 -8.40
CA ASN A 77 7.36 12.12 -7.46
C ASN A 77 5.97 11.65 -7.06
N ILE A 78 5.62 10.44 -7.43
CA ILE A 78 4.37 9.82 -7.00
C ILE A 78 4.60 9.36 -5.55
N SER A 79 4.12 10.15 -4.60
CA SER A 79 4.12 9.75 -3.18
C SER A 79 2.86 8.95 -2.92
N GLY A 80 3.02 7.67 -2.55
CA GLY A 80 1.91 6.79 -2.15
C GLY A 80 1.57 6.91 -0.66
N SER A 81 1.90 8.05 -0.02
CA SER A 81 1.60 8.29 1.39
C SER A 81 0.09 8.34 1.64
N ILE A 82 -0.38 7.52 2.56
CA ILE A 82 -1.79 7.50 2.97
C ILE A 82 -2.12 8.71 3.85
N ILE A 83 -1.15 9.19 4.61
CA ILE A 83 -1.31 10.30 5.55
C ILE A 83 -1.36 11.65 4.81
N GLU A 84 -0.60 11.83 3.75
CA GLU A 84 -0.53 13.10 3.00
C GLU A 84 -1.85 13.50 2.36
N ASP A 85 -2.66 12.54 1.93
CA ASP A 85 -3.97 12.76 1.31
C ASP A 85 -5.08 13.11 2.31
N MET A 86 -4.80 13.03 3.61
CA MET A 86 -5.81 13.27 4.64
C MET A 86 -5.92 14.75 5.04
N PRO A 87 -7.14 15.23 5.37
CA PRO A 87 -7.32 16.60 5.88
C PRO A 87 -6.58 16.80 7.19
N LYS A 88 -5.49 17.55 7.18
CA LYS A 88 -4.59 17.79 8.34
C LYS A 88 -5.28 18.39 9.59
N LYS A 89 -6.49 18.96 9.44
CA LYS A 89 -7.27 19.55 10.53
C LYS A 89 -8.22 18.57 11.21
N SER A 90 -8.36 17.34 10.71
CA SER A 90 -9.28 16.36 11.30
C SER A 90 -8.69 15.76 12.59
N ALA A 91 -9.56 15.39 13.55
CA ALA A 91 -9.15 14.67 14.75
C ALA A 91 -8.52 13.31 14.35
N PHE A 92 -9.11 12.64 13.39
CA PHE A 92 -8.63 11.38 12.84
C PHE A 92 -7.18 11.43 12.31
N PHE A 93 -6.78 12.55 11.68
CA PHE A 93 -5.39 12.75 11.25
C PHE A 93 -4.40 12.75 12.44
N LYS A 94 -4.77 13.41 13.54
CA LYS A 94 -3.95 13.44 14.75
C LYS A 94 -3.82 12.07 15.40
N ASP A 95 -4.91 11.31 15.43
CA ASP A 95 -4.92 9.95 15.97
C ASP A 95 -4.02 9.02 15.15
N ILE A 96 -4.06 9.13 13.82
CA ILE A 96 -3.20 8.36 12.92
C ILE A 96 -1.72 8.71 13.13
N LEU A 97 -1.37 10.00 13.20
CA LEU A 97 0.00 10.42 13.48
C LEU A 97 0.50 9.89 14.84
N PHE A 98 -0.35 9.93 15.86
CA PHE A 98 -0.03 9.36 17.16
C PHE A 98 0.29 7.86 17.05
N PHE A 99 -0.53 7.09 16.33
CA PHE A 99 -0.25 5.67 16.13
C PHE A 99 1.00 5.41 15.29
N ASP A 100 1.26 6.21 14.27
CA ASP A 100 2.46 6.08 13.43
C ASP A 100 3.75 6.35 14.22
N GLU A 101 3.73 7.36 15.10
CA GLU A 101 4.87 7.75 15.92
C GLU A 101 5.09 6.79 17.09
N GLU A 102 4.04 6.49 17.88
CA GLU A 102 4.16 5.73 19.14
C GLU A 102 4.23 4.21 18.92
N PHE A 103 3.60 3.69 17.85
CA PHE A 103 3.57 2.25 17.54
C PHE A 103 4.45 1.87 16.35
N ASN A 104 5.21 2.82 15.81
CA ASN A 104 6.17 2.61 14.71
C ASN A 104 5.53 2.10 13.43
N GLY A 105 4.33 2.61 13.10
CA GLY A 105 3.64 2.33 11.85
C GLY A 105 2.15 2.08 11.99
N ILE A 106 1.45 2.32 10.89
CA ILE A 106 -0.01 2.16 10.79
C ILE A 106 -0.44 1.25 9.63
N VAL A 107 0.48 0.94 8.71
CA VAL A 107 0.16 0.22 7.49
C VAL A 107 0.56 -1.25 7.64
N PRO A 108 -0.40 -2.19 7.69
CA PRO A 108 -0.09 -3.60 7.96
C PRO A 108 0.62 -4.26 6.79
N ILE A 109 1.70 -4.96 7.10
CA ILE A 109 2.40 -5.92 6.25
C ILE A 109 2.25 -7.30 6.88
N GLU A 110 1.95 -8.28 6.08
CA GLU A 110 1.74 -9.65 6.53
C GLU A 110 2.63 -10.63 5.76
N VAL A 111 3.26 -11.53 6.49
CA VAL A 111 3.98 -12.68 5.92
C VAL A 111 3.19 -13.94 6.24
N ILE A 112 2.65 -14.58 5.22
CA ILE A 112 1.91 -15.84 5.32
C ILE A 112 2.87 -16.99 5.04
N ILE A 113 3.05 -17.86 6.02
CA ILE A 113 3.96 -19.00 5.96
C ILE A 113 3.16 -20.30 5.89
N ASP A 114 3.16 -20.96 4.73
CA ASP A 114 2.60 -22.30 4.55
C ASP A 114 3.72 -23.35 4.73
N THR A 115 3.58 -24.20 5.71
CA THR A 115 4.53 -25.28 6.01
C THR A 115 4.28 -26.54 5.17
N LYS A 116 3.33 -26.50 4.22
CA LYS A 116 2.92 -27.60 3.33
C LYS A 116 2.49 -28.87 4.06
N ARG A 117 2.23 -28.80 5.39
CA ARG A 117 1.81 -29.94 6.22
C ARG A 117 1.06 -29.52 7.48
N LYS A 118 0.06 -30.30 7.84
CA LYS A 118 -0.68 -30.15 9.10
C LYS A 118 0.29 -30.26 10.30
N GLY A 119 0.14 -29.39 11.29
CA GLY A 119 1.00 -29.33 12.48
C GLY A 119 2.42 -28.81 12.20
N GLY A 120 2.69 -28.33 11.00
CA GLY A 120 4.03 -27.87 10.59
C GLY A 120 4.51 -26.64 11.35
N VAL A 121 3.59 -25.74 11.71
CA VAL A 121 3.88 -24.53 12.50
C VAL A 121 4.41 -24.89 13.90
N ASN A 122 3.91 -25.95 14.51
CA ASN A 122 4.31 -26.37 15.87
C ASN A 122 5.70 -27.01 15.94
N ARG A 123 6.39 -27.19 14.81
CA ARG A 123 7.75 -27.73 14.79
C ARG A 123 8.75 -26.70 15.27
N LEU A 124 9.66 -27.13 16.12
CA LEU A 124 10.73 -26.27 16.64
C LEU A 124 11.56 -25.61 15.52
N SER A 125 11.77 -26.31 14.41
CA SER A 125 12.48 -25.76 13.24
C SER A 125 11.72 -24.59 12.60
N THR A 126 10.37 -24.69 12.48
CA THR A 126 9.52 -23.61 11.95
C THR A 126 9.48 -22.44 12.92
N ILE A 127 9.29 -22.71 14.22
CA ILE A 127 9.29 -21.70 15.29
C ILE A 127 10.60 -20.90 15.28
N LYS A 128 11.76 -21.57 15.16
CA LYS A 128 13.07 -20.91 15.08
C LYS A 128 13.21 -20.04 13.83
N ARG A 129 12.67 -20.46 12.69
CA ARG A 129 12.68 -19.68 11.45
C ARG A 129 11.81 -18.44 11.55
N ILE A 130 10.62 -18.56 12.16
CA ILE A 130 9.76 -17.41 12.43
C ILE A 130 10.46 -16.43 13.39
N ASP A 131 11.16 -16.93 14.43
CA ASP A 131 11.96 -16.09 15.34
C ASP A 131 13.09 -15.33 14.62
N GLN A 132 13.73 -15.95 13.65
CA GLN A 132 14.74 -15.30 12.81
C GLN A 132 14.12 -14.20 11.94
N LEU A 133 12.95 -14.47 11.35
CA LEU A 133 12.22 -13.47 10.57
C LEU A 133 11.76 -12.29 11.44
N GLU A 134 11.22 -12.56 12.65
CA GLU A 134 10.86 -11.48 13.60
C GLU A 134 12.03 -10.56 13.90
N LYS A 135 13.21 -11.15 14.20
CA LYS A 135 14.42 -10.39 14.50
C LYS A 135 14.84 -9.52 13.30
N TYR A 136 14.80 -10.08 12.10
CA TYR A 136 15.14 -9.33 10.90
C TYR A 136 14.15 -8.15 10.67
N ILE A 137 12.84 -8.37 10.89
CA ILE A 137 11.83 -7.31 10.80
C ILE A 137 12.11 -6.21 11.84
N GLU A 138 12.49 -6.58 13.06
CA GLU A 138 12.80 -5.64 14.16
C GLU A 138 14.06 -4.79 13.88
N ASP A 139 14.97 -5.27 13.02
CA ASP A 139 16.17 -4.53 12.60
C ASP A 139 15.86 -3.46 11.52
N ILE A 140 14.66 -3.45 10.93
CA ILE A 140 14.24 -2.46 9.94
C ILE A 140 13.54 -1.29 10.66
N PRO A 141 14.11 -0.07 10.67
CA PRO A 141 13.60 1.06 11.48
C PRO A 141 12.20 1.52 11.12
N GLU A 142 11.78 1.29 9.87
CA GLU A 142 10.47 1.69 9.36
C GLU A 142 9.37 0.68 9.68
N LEU A 143 9.70 -0.47 10.28
CA LEU A 143 8.75 -1.51 10.67
C LEU A 143 8.55 -1.55 12.17
N SER A 144 7.33 -1.86 12.58
CA SER A 144 7.02 -2.11 13.98
C SER A 144 7.49 -3.50 14.40
N THR A 145 7.48 -3.74 15.69
CA THR A 145 7.68 -5.06 16.26
C THR A 145 6.70 -6.09 15.66
N ALA A 146 7.24 -7.19 15.15
CA ALA A 146 6.43 -8.22 14.53
C ALA A 146 5.55 -8.96 15.55
N LEU A 147 4.32 -9.22 15.16
CA LEU A 147 3.35 -10.01 15.92
C LEU A 147 3.19 -11.38 15.28
N SER A 148 3.45 -12.43 16.01
CA SER A 148 3.33 -13.82 15.55
C SER A 148 3.06 -14.78 16.69
N THR A 149 2.83 -16.03 16.33
CA THR A 149 2.77 -17.14 17.29
C THR A 149 4.02 -17.24 18.16
N VAL A 150 5.19 -16.98 17.58
CA VAL A 150 6.48 -17.07 18.28
C VAL A 150 6.58 -16.03 19.37
N ARG A 151 6.13 -14.81 19.11
CA ARG A 151 6.06 -13.77 20.11
C ARG A 151 5.12 -14.14 21.25
N GLY A 152 3.97 -14.73 20.93
CA GLY A 152 3.05 -15.31 21.93
C GLY A 152 3.73 -16.38 22.81
N ILE A 153 4.49 -17.28 22.20
CA ILE A 153 5.25 -18.31 22.94
C ILE A 153 6.29 -17.69 23.89
N LYS A 154 7.01 -16.64 23.43
CA LYS A 154 7.96 -15.90 24.27
C LYS A 154 7.28 -15.24 25.46
N PHE A 155 6.12 -14.60 25.25
CA PHE A 155 5.31 -14.01 26.32
C PHE A 155 4.83 -15.05 27.34
N ILE A 156 4.34 -16.19 26.88
CA ILE A 156 3.89 -17.28 27.75
C ILE A 156 5.05 -17.82 28.60
N LYS A 157 6.24 -17.99 28.01
CA LYS A 157 7.42 -18.37 28.76
C LYS A 157 7.76 -17.32 29.82
N GLN A 158 7.77 -16.06 29.46
CA GLN A 158 8.03 -14.96 30.39
C GLN A 158 7.02 -14.96 31.55
N ALA A 159 5.72 -15.11 31.23
CA ALA A 159 4.67 -15.20 32.22
C ALA A 159 4.85 -16.38 33.19
N TYR A 160 5.23 -17.55 32.65
CA TYR A 160 5.53 -18.75 33.46
C TYR A 160 6.66 -18.49 34.48
N TYR A 161 7.63 -17.63 34.13
CA TYR A 161 8.73 -17.20 35.01
C TYR A 161 8.44 -15.85 35.70
N ASN A 162 7.20 -15.64 36.15
CA ASN A 162 6.74 -14.47 36.89
C ASN A 162 7.01 -13.11 36.21
N GLY A 163 6.93 -13.07 34.89
CA GLY A 163 7.10 -11.82 34.13
C GLY A 163 8.54 -11.35 33.95
N ASN A 164 9.54 -12.13 34.35
CA ASN A 164 10.94 -11.74 34.25
C ASN A 164 11.38 -11.57 32.78
N PRO A 165 11.85 -10.35 32.36
CA PRO A 165 12.23 -10.06 30.97
C PRO A 165 13.33 -10.96 30.41
N ASN A 166 14.20 -11.51 31.25
CA ASN A 166 15.27 -12.44 30.82
C ASN A 166 14.74 -13.73 30.19
N TYR A 167 13.47 -14.07 30.43
CA TYR A 167 12.81 -15.24 29.90
C TYR A 167 11.96 -14.93 28.66
N PHE A 168 11.96 -13.71 28.14
CA PHE A 168 11.37 -13.36 26.83
C PHE A 168 12.22 -13.91 25.69
N LYS A 169 12.23 -15.23 25.55
CA LYS A 169 12.99 -15.98 24.53
C LYS A 169 12.32 -17.31 24.25
N LEU A 170 12.67 -17.94 23.14
CA LEU A 170 12.14 -19.25 22.82
C LEU A 170 12.43 -20.28 23.93
N PRO A 171 11.47 -21.17 24.22
CA PRO A 171 11.72 -22.27 25.16
C PRO A 171 12.71 -23.26 24.60
N SER A 172 13.50 -23.86 25.48
CA SER A 172 14.31 -25.04 25.17
C SER A 172 13.42 -26.26 24.87
N THR A 173 14.00 -27.31 24.29
CA THR A 173 13.26 -28.56 24.00
C THR A 173 12.64 -29.17 25.25
N GLN A 174 13.30 -29.02 26.40
CA GLN A 174 12.80 -29.52 27.70
C GLN A 174 11.64 -28.66 28.22
N GLU A 175 11.79 -27.34 28.19
CA GLU A 175 10.76 -26.39 28.62
C GLU A 175 9.50 -26.46 27.74
N ASN A 176 9.64 -26.82 26.47
CA ASN A 176 8.52 -26.89 25.53
C ASN A 176 7.38 -27.85 26.00
N ARG A 177 7.73 -28.90 26.70
CA ARG A 177 6.72 -29.84 27.27
C ARG A 177 5.86 -29.18 28.35
N PHE A 178 6.45 -28.34 29.19
CA PHE A 178 5.75 -27.61 30.24
C PHE A 178 4.90 -26.48 29.67
N ILE A 179 5.46 -25.70 28.76
CA ILE A 179 4.77 -24.59 28.09
C ILE A 179 3.60 -25.10 27.23
N ALA A 180 3.76 -26.24 26.53
CA ALA A 180 2.67 -26.85 25.77
C ALA A 180 1.49 -27.26 26.66
N ARG A 181 1.76 -27.73 27.89
CA ARG A 181 0.70 -28.05 28.87
C ARG A 181 0.03 -26.75 29.37
N TYR A 182 0.79 -25.71 29.62
CA TYR A 182 0.27 -24.41 30.04
C TYR A 182 -0.61 -23.79 28.95
N LEU A 183 -0.17 -23.83 27.67
CA LEU A 183 -0.95 -23.45 26.50
C LEU A 183 -2.26 -24.22 26.35
N LYS A 184 -2.26 -25.52 26.64
CA LYS A 184 -3.45 -26.34 26.58
C LYS A 184 -4.50 -25.92 27.60
N ASN A 185 -4.06 -25.50 28.78
CA ASN A 185 -4.92 -25.02 29.85
C ASN A 185 -5.41 -23.58 29.60
N MET A 186 -4.69 -22.79 28.79
CA MET A 186 -5.10 -21.44 28.39
C MET A 186 -6.07 -21.42 27.18
N LYS A 187 -6.46 -22.58 26.64
CA LYS A 187 -7.45 -22.67 25.55
C LYS A 187 -8.82 -22.06 25.89
N ASP A 188 -9.13 -21.92 27.15
CA ASP A 188 -10.34 -21.23 27.64
C ASP A 188 -10.16 -19.69 27.72
N SER A 189 -8.95 -19.19 27.52
CA SER A 189 -8.64 -17.76 27.65
C SER A 189 -8.58 -17.00 26.29
N GLY A 190 -9.17 -17.57 25.25
CA GLY A 190 -9.45 -16.86 23.99
C GLY A 190 -8.31 -16.80 22.99
N ASP A 191 -8.65 -16.92 21.87
CA ASP A 191 -8.41 -16.40 20.50
C ASP A 191 -7.07 -15.72 20.16
N LEU A 192 -6.20 -15.37 21.08
CA LEU A 192 -4.97 -14.62 20.76
C LEU A 192 -4.04 -15.37 19.79
N MET A 193 -3.99 -16.71 19.90
CA MET A 193 -3.15 -17.53 19.00
C MET A 193 -3.86 -17.91 17.69
N GLN A 194 -5.19 -17.93 17.68
CA GLN A 194 -5.98 -18.28 16.49
C GLN A 194 -5.83 -17.23 15.38
N ASN A 195 -5.49 -16.00 15.72
CA ASN A 195 -5.23 -14.95 14.75
C ASN A 195 -3.93 -15.14 13.97
N TYR A 196 -3.01 -15.97 14.47
CA TYR A 196 -1.68 -16.15 13.87
C TYR A 196 -1.43 -17.55 13.34
N VAL A 197 -2.30 -18.51 13.62
CA VAL A 197 -2.20 -19.92 13.18
C VAL A 197 -3.56 -20.43 12.81
N ASP A 198 -3.66 -21.13 11.69
CA ASP A 198 -4.90 -21.78 11.28
C ASP A 198 -5.24 -23.01 12.15
N SER A 199 -6.47 -23.51 12.04
CA SER A 199 -6.98 -24.65 12.83
C SER A 199 -6.18 -25.94 12.62
N THR A 200 -5.51 -26.09 11.48
CA THR A 200 -4.67 -27.25 11.15
C THR A 200 -3.21 -27.08 11.56
N ALA A 201 -2.81 -25.90 12.03
CA ALA A 201 -1.45 -25.51 12.29
C ALA A 201 -0.51 -25.72 11.08
N GLN A 202 -1.03 -25.55 9.87
CA GLN A 202 -0.27 -25.58 8.63
C GLN A 202 0.20 -24.20 8.24
N PHE A 203 -0.65 -23.17 8.40
CA PHE A 203 -0.38 -21.80 8.06
C PHE A 203 -0.05 -20.98 9.31
N SER A 204 0.95 -20.12 9.21
CA SER A 204 1.26 -19.10 10.22
C SER A 204 1.30 -17.73 9.58
N ARG A 205 0.82 -16.72 10.31
CA ARG A 205 0.85 -15.34 9.94
C ARG A 205 1.80 -14.57 10.85
N VAL A 206 2.67 -13.77 10.25
CA VAL A 206 3.48 -12.77 10.94
C VAL A 206 3.01 -11.42 10.45
N THR A 207 2.57 -10.56 11.36
CA THR A 207 2.06 -9.22 11.06
C THR A 207 3.00 -8.19 11.65
N THR A 208 3.39 -7.22 10.85
CA THR A 208 4.09 -6.00 11.29
C THR A 208 3.38 -4.80 10.69
N PHE A 209 3.63 -3.63 11.26
CA PHE A 209 3.11 -2.38 10.71
C PHE A 209 4.27 -1.55 10.20
N MET A 210 4.07 -0.86 9.10
CA MET A 210 5.04 0.01 8.47
C MET A 210 4.64 1.46 8.67
N LYS A 211 5.62 2.32 8.91
CA LYS A 211 5.45 3.76 8.85
C LYS A 211 4.96 4.22 7.50
N ASP A 212 4.29 5.36 7.46
CA ASP A 212 3.91 5.99 6.21
C ASP A 212 5.16 6.61 5.56
N ILE A 213 5.72 5.89 4.60
CA ILE A 213 6.97 6.22 3.90
C ILE A 213 6.75 6.28 2.39
N LYS A 214 7.74 6.81 1.69
CA LYS A 214 7.71 6.94 0.23
C LYS A 214 7.68 5.57 -0.46
N THR A 215 7.02 5.54 -1.62
CA THR A 215 6.83 4.34 -2.44
C THR A 215 8.14 3.63 -2.77
N GLU A 216 9.18 4.38 -3.10
CA GLU A 216 10.50 3.81 -3.45
C GLU A 216 11.10 3.02 -2.26
N ARG A 217 10.95 3.55 -1.04
CA ARG A 217 11.44 2.86 0.17
C ARG A 217 10.62 1.62 0.51
N ILE A 218 9.31 1.63 0.18
CA ILE A 218 8.44 0.44 0.33
C ILE A 218 8.93 -0.69 -0.58
N GLU A 219 9.29 -0.37 -1.84
CA GLU A 219 9.83 -1.34 -2.80
C GLU A 219 11.16 -1.93 -2.33
N GLU A 220 12.06 -1.10 -1.80
CA GLU A 220 13.32 -1.56 -1.23
C GLU A 220 13.09 -2.54 -0.09
N ILE A 221 12.22 -2.20 0.86
CA ILE A 221 11.86 -3.07 1.99
C ILE A 221 11.21 -4.37 1.51
N GLU A 222 10.34 -4.33 0.49
CA GLU A 222 9.76 -5.54 -0.11
C GLU A 222 10.86 -6.48 -0.63
N ILE A 223 11.80 -5.94 -1.40
CA ILE A 223 12.92 -6.71 -1.98
C ILE A 223 13.82 -7.29 -0.87
N GLU A 224 14.15 -6.49 0.14
CA GLU A 224 14.96 -6.90 1.29
C GLU A 224 14.27 -8.04 2.06
N LEU A 225 12.98 -7.89 2.37
CA LEU A 225 12.18 -8.91 3.06
C LEU A 225 12.06 -10.20 2.26
N LEU A 226 11.78 -10.14 0.96
CA LEU A 226 11.66 -11.32 0.10
C LEU A 226 12.99 -12.08 0.03
N LYS A 227 14.11 -11.36 -0.12
CA LYS A 227 15.44 -11.95 -0.13
C LYS A 227 15.78 -12.66 1.19
N GLU A 228 15.41 -12.10 2.32
CA GLU A 228 15.66 -12.71 3.62
C GLU A 228 14.71 -13.88 3.90
N ILE A 229 13.44 -13.77 3.49
CA ILE A 229 12.47 -14.87 3.54
C ILE A 229 12.99 -16.09 2.78
N ASP A 230 13.53 -15.93 1.58
CA ASP A 230 14.07 -17.03 0.77
C ASP A 230 15.27 -17.72 1.44
N LYS A 231 16.09 -16.98 2.17
CA LYS A 231 17.21 -17.56 2.96
C LYS A 231 16.72 -18.34 4.18
N ILE A 232 15.72 -17.77 4.89
CA ILE A 232 15.19 -18.37 6.12
C ILE A 232 14.33 -19.59 5.82
N PHE A 233 13.48 -19.54 4.78
CA PHE A 233 12.48 -20.57 4.47
C PHE A 233 12.78 -21.29 3.15
N PRO A 234 13.41 -22.49 3.17
CA PRO A 234 13.62 -23.27 1.96
C PRO A 234 12.33 -23.59 1.22
N THR A 235 12.29 -23.29 -0.07
CA THR A 235 11.09 -23.39 -0.93
C THR A 235 10.54 -24.81 -1.08
N GLU A 236 11.39 -25.84 -0.88
CA GLU A 236 10.96 -27.25 -0.91
C GLU A 236 9.99 -27.58 0.24
N ARG A 237 10.14 -26.90 1.39
CA ARG A 237 9.40 -27.22 2.62
C ARG A 237 8.38 -26.15 2.99
N TYR A 238 8.53 -24.95 2.49
CA TYR A 238 7.71 -23.81 2.82
C TYR A 238 7.23 -23.12 1.54
N ASN A 239 6.05 -22.52 1.62
CA ASN A 239 5.59 -21.54 0.65
C ASN A 239 5.28 -20.26 1.43
N VAL A 240 6.07 -19.22 1.23
CA VAL A 240 5.93 -17.97 1.97
C VAL A 240 5.47 -16.88 1.04
N LYS A 241 4.44 -16.13 1.46
CA LYS A 241 3.89 -15.01 0.69
C LYS A 241 3.94 -13.76 1.54
N LEU A 242 4.51 -12.71 0.97
CA LEU A 242 4.46 -11.36 1.52
C LEU A 242 3.23 -10.67 0.94
N THR A 243 2.42 -10.04 1.80
CA THR A 243 1.19 -9.34 1.44
C THR A 243 0.97 -8.13 2.36
N GLY A 244 0.05 -7.26 1.98
CA GLY A 244 -0.28 -6.07 2.75
C GLY A 244 -0.77 -4.95 1.83
N LYS A 245 -1.45 -3.96 2.41
CA LYS A 245 -1.96 -2.83 1.63
C LYS A 245 -0.88 -2.09 0.83
N PRO A 246 0.31 -1.78 1.39
CA PRO A 246 1.35 -1.06 0.65
C PRO A 246 1.76 -1.79 -0.64
N LEU A 247 1.93 -3.10 -0.54
CA LEU A 247 2.37 -3.94 -1.65
C LEU A 247 1.30 -4.08 -2.75
N LEU A 248 0.02 -4.02 -2.37
CA LEU A 248 -1.08 -4.02 -3.33
C LEU A 248 -1.14 -2.70 -4.11
N TYR A 249 -0.86 -1.57 -3.47
CA TYR A 249 -0.78 -0.27 -4.16
C TYR A 249 0.37 -0.25 -5.17
N LEU A 250 1.55 -0.77 -4.82
CA LEU A 250 2.70 -0.86 -5.72
C LEU A 250 2.41 -1.70 -6.99
N LYS A 251 1.62 -2.77 -6.86
CA LYS A 251 1.30 -3.68 -7.98
C LYS A 251 0.05 -3.26 -8.76
N GLY A 252 -0.69 -2.29 -8.29
CA GLY A 252 -1.92 -1.79 -8.89
C GLY A 252 -1.77 -0.54 -9.74
N THR A 253 -0.59 0.08 -9.73
CA THR A 253 -0.21 1.22 -10.58
C THR A 253 0.62 0.77 -11.76
#